data_19d30996e402cd53ae5a9c95b42cd281
#
_entry.id   19d30996e402cd53ae5a9c95b42cd281
#
_cell.length_a   1.000
_cell.length_b   1.000
_cell.length_c   1.000
_cell.angle_alpha   90.00
_cell.angle_beta   90.00
_cell.angle_gamma   90.00
#
_symmetry.space_group_name_H-M   'P 1'
#
loop_
_entity.id
_entity.type
_entity.pdbx_description
1 polymer ?
#
loop_
_entity_poly.entity_id
_entity_poly.type
_entity_poly.pdbx_seq_one_letter_code
_entity_poly.pdbx_strand_id
1 'polypeptide(L)'
;RWSDSGTGSGWADGAVYTYEAAGIKNLDVDIDAAEICVKQGTDADNLVVTTYNCKEKYYTADKKNNTLQIQYNLQNQIPVNSSATIVIEIPEGMTFNTMDFAIGAADADFASGSVNCRKLNLNVGAGELTGEDFIVKETMEVKLGAGDVELSGGTYKDVKMDCGIGSFDLDDITAENVKAHCGMGDGTITMLGNEEDYNYKMSCGMGDLMVNGESYADLSGSYKVTNPGAIGTIDLDCGMGSIDFDIE
;
A
#
# COMPACT_ATOMS: atom_id res chain seq x y z
N ARG A 1 6.93 9.11 -9.50
CA ARG A 1 8.34 8.87 -9.83
C ARG A 1 9.19 9.97 -9.22
N TRP A 2 9.73 9.74 -8.08
CA TRP A 2 10.80 10.57 -7.55
C TRP A 2 12.07 10.29 -8.37
N SER A 3 12.35 11.11 -9.36
CA SER A 3 13.67 11.11 -10.02
C SER A 3 14.61 11.89 -9.11
N ASP A 4 15.62 11.23 -8.61
CA ASP A 4 16.80 11.83 -7.97
C ASP A 4 17.59 12.66 -9.00
N SER A 5 16.99 13.74 -9.48
CA SER A 5 17.67 14.75 -10.28
C SER A 5 18.05 15.87 -9.35
N GLY A 6 19.23 15.71 -8.78
CA GLY A 6 19.88 16.73 -7.99
C GLY A 6 19.95 18.08 -8.70
N THR A 7 20.05 19.12 -7.87
CA THR A 7 20.30 20.53 -8.15
C THR A 7 19.09 21.37 -8.48
N GLY A 8 18.47 21.92 -7.44
CA GLY A 8 17.53 23.02 -7.58
C GLY A 8 16.94 23.48 -6.24
N SER A 9 17.71 24.22 -5.48
CA SER A 9 17.31 25.30 -4.57
C SER A 9 15.84 25.33 -4.07
N GLY A 10 15.59 24.98 -2.82
CA GLY A 10 14.37 25.39 -2.15
C GLY A 10 13.91 24.55 -0.97
N TRP A 11 14.56 23.45 -0.64
CA TRP A 11 14.26 22.71 0.57
C TRP A 11 14.95 23.40 1.77
N ALA A 12 14.18 23.87 2.73
CA ALA A 12 14.74 24.22 4.03
C ALA A 12 15.46 22.98 4.58
N ASP A 13 16.62 23.17 5.25
CA ASP A 13 17.37 22.07 5.84
C ASP A 13 16.41 21.17 6.62
N GLY A 14 16.33 19.89 6.22
CA GLY A 14 15.42 18.92 6.83
C GLY A 14 15.89 18.57 8.24
N ALA A 15 14.96 18.38 9.15
CA ALA A 15 15.27 17.80 10.46
C ALA A 15 15.47 16.29 10.30
N VAL A 16 16.58 15.79 10.82
CA VAL A 16 16.96 14.37 10.72
C VAL A 16 16.83 13.70 12.07
N TYR A 17 16.10 12.60 12.11
CA TYR A 17 15.91 11.77 13.29
C TYR A 17 16.42 10.36 13.01
N THR A 18 17.20 9.83 13.94
CA THR A 18 17.86 8.53 13.79
C THR A 18 17.41 7.60 14.90
N TYR A 19 16.99 6.39 14.52
CA TYR A 19 16.52 5.36 15.43
C TYR A 19 17.29 4.08 15.21
N GLU A 20 17.94 3.57 16.28
CA GLU A 20 18.61 2.28 16.22
C GLU A 20 17.64 1.17 15.75
N ALA A 21 17.94 0.55 14.62
CA ALA A 21 17.10 -0.45 13.98
C ALA A 21 17.01 -1.74 14.83
N ALA A 22 18.06 -2.04 15.58
CA ALA A 22 18.07 -3.19 16.47
C ALA A 22 16.93 -3.11 17.49
N GLY A 23 16.08 -4.14 17.48
CA GLY A 23 14.91 -4.22 18.36
C GLY A 23 13.66 -3.52 17.84
N ILE A 24 13.69 -2.82 16.70
CA ILE A 24 12.47 -2.41 16.00
C ILE A 24 11.95 -3.60 15.21
N LYS A 25 10.74 -4.05 15.52
CA LYS A 25 10.05 -5.16 14.83
C LYS A 25 8.77 -4.72 14.15
N ASN A 26 8.26 -3.57 14.53
CA ASN A 26 7.03 -3.01 13.97
C ASN A 26 7.24 -1.53 13.64
N LEU A 27 6.65 -1.10 12.54
CA LEU A 27 6.60 0.29 12.11
C LEU A 27 5.15 0.72 12.02
N ASP A 28 4.80 1.80 12.71
CA ASP A 28 3.46 2.39 12.75
C ASP A 28 3.57 3.86 12.36
N VAL A 29 2.99 4.22 11.22
CA VAL A 29 3.07 5.55 10.61
C VAL A 29 1.67 6.11 10.42
N ASP A 30 1.39 7.24 11.07
CA ASP A 30 0.10 7.93 11.02
C ASP A 30 0.30 9.39 10.61
N ILE A 31 -0.09 9.70 9.38
CA ILE A 31 0.17 10.99 8.74
C ILE A 31 -1.14 11.60 8.22
N ASP A 32 -1.55 12.71 8.81
CA ASP A 32 -2.77 13.42 8.38
C ASP A 32 -2.63 14.01 6.97
N ALA A 33 -1.56 14.75 6.72
CA ALA A 33 -1.32 15.42 5.44
C ALA A 33 0.16 15.80 5.28
N ALA A 34 0.92 14.94 4.64
CA ALA A 34 2.30 15.18 4.20
C ALA A 34 2.65 14.18 3.12
N GLU A 35 3.48 14.55 2.17
CA GLU A 35 4.06 13.61 1.23
C GLU A 35 4.97 12.63 1.97
N ILE A 36 4.85 11.34 1.70
CA ILE A 36 5.62 10.28 2.36
C ILE A 36 6.47 9.58 1.31
N CYS A 37 7.76 9.45 1.58
CA CYS A 37 8.66 8.64 0.78
C CYS A 37 9.30 7.58 1.67
N VAL A 38 9.08 6.31 1.37
CA VAL A 38 9.69 5.18 2.08
C VAL A 38 10.67 4.50 1.14
N LYS A 39 11.93 4.42 1.52
CA LYS A 39 13.00 3.87 0.69
C LYS A 39 14.05 3.13 1.51
N GLN A 40 14.90 2.38 0.84
CA GLN A 40 16.11 1.85 1.46
C GLN A 40 17.10 2.98 1.75
N GLY A 41 17.65 2.97 2.97
CA GLY A 41 18.69 3.88 3.41
C GLY A 41 20.09 3.27 3.25
N THR A 42 21.09 4.12 3.38
CA THR A 42 22.52 3.72 3.36
C THR A 42 23.07 3.41 4.75
N ASP A 43 22.36 3.80 5.82
CA ASP A 43 22.73 3.48 7.19
C ASP A 43 22.27 2.05 7.51
N ALA A 44 23.22 1.17 7.79
CA ALA A 44 22.93 -0.25 8.04
C ALA A 44 22.38 -0.51 9.44
N ASP A 45 22.62 0.39 10.38
CA ASP A 45 22.31 0.21 11.80
C ASP A 45 21.07 1.01 12.24
N ASN A 46 20.68 2.02 11.46
CA ASN A 46 19.64 2.96 11.87
C ASN A 46 18.56 3.14 10.79
N LEU A 47 17.32 3.21 11.27
CA LEU A 47 16.21 3.78 10.52
C LEU A 47 16.31 5.30 10.65
N VAL A 48 16.29 6.01 9.53
CA VAL A 48 16.45 7.47 9.49
C VAL A 48 15.16 8.10 8.98
N VAL A 49 14.67 9.10 9.68
CA VAL A 49 13.51 9.90 9.26
C VAL A 49 13.96 11.33 9.03
N THR A 50 13.72 11.83 7.84
CA THR A 50 14.00 13.23 7.50
C THR A 50 12.69 13.94 7.20
N THR A 51 12.46 15.08 7.86
CA THR A 51 11.25 15.88 7.68
C THR A 51 11.59 17.21 7.05
N TYR A 52 10.85 17.56 5.97
CA TYR A 52 10.99 18.85 5.28
C TYR A 52 9.69 19.64 5.41
N ASN A 53 9.79 20.92 5.68
CA ASN A 53 8.65 21.83 5.85
C ASN A 53 7.60 21.35 6.87
N CYS A 54 7.95 20.39 7.72
CA CYS A 54 7.09 19.93 8.80
C CYS A 54 7.19 20.87 10.00
N LYS A 55 6.05 21.20 10.58
CA LYS A 55 6.03 21.92 11.85
C LYS A 55 6.38 20.94 12.97
N GLU A 56 7.47 21.17 13.65
CA GLU A 56 8.00 20.30 14.72
C GLU A 56 6.95 19.93 15.78
N LYS A 57 6.08 20.86 16.15
CA LYS A 57 5.01 20.60 17.13
C LYS A 57 3.96 19.57 16.73
N TYR A 58 3.89 19.20 15.45
CA TYR A 58 2.95 18.20 14.92
C TYR A 58 3.65 16.87 14.61
N TYR A 59 4.97 16.86 14.59
CA TYR A 59 5.74 15.64 14.37
C TYR A 59 6.11 15.00 15.71
N THR A 60 5.82 13.73 15.84
CA THR A 60 6.28 12.91 16.98
C THR A 60 6.77 11.56 16.47
N ALA A 61 7.83 11.06 17.08
CA ALA A 61 8.26 9.68 16.85
C ALA A 61 8.78 9.08 18.15
N ASP A 62 8.22 7.94 18.50
CA ASP A 62 8.48 7.23 19.75
C ASP A 62 8.75 5.75 19.49
N LYS A 63 9.77 5.21 20.13
CA LYS A 63 10.03 3.77 20.15
C LYS A 63 9.50 3.16 21.45
N LYS A 64 8.44 2.38 21.33
CA LYS A 64 7.81 1.64 22.46
C LYS A 64 7.68 0.17 22.13
N ASN A 65 8.16 -0.71 23.01
CA ASN A 65 7.93 -2.17 22.90
C ASN A 65 8.22 -2.75 21.51
N ASN A 66 9.36 -2.48 20.92
CA ASN A 66 9.77 -2.92 19.58
C ASN A 66 8.97 -2.29 18.42
N THR A 67 8.13 -1.30 18.68
CA THR A 67 7.41 -0.53 17.67
C THR A 67 7.99 0.87 17.58
N LEU A 68 8.39 1.28 16.38
CA LEU A 68 8.63 2.69 16.08
C LEU A 68 7.33 3.29 15.57
N GLN A 69 6.80 4.24 16.31
CA GLN A 69 5.61 4.99 15.96
C GLN A 69 6.00 6.37 15.47
N ILE A 70 5.59 6.73 14.26
CA ILE A 70 5.83 8.02 13.62
C ILE A 70 4.48 8.66 13.34
N GLN A 71 4.29 9.89 13.82
CA GLN A 71 3.04 10.61 13.65
C GLN A 71 3.28 12.04 13.16
N TYR A 72 2.47 12.48 12.22
CA TYR A 72 2.35 13.88 11.84
C TYR A 72 0.87 14.27 11.88
N ASN A 73 0.45 14.83 13.02
CA ASN A 73 -0.94 15.11 13.34
C ASN A 73 -1.21 16.60 13.37
N LEU A 74 -2.00 17.08 12.44
CA LEU A 74 -2.34 18.50 12.28
C LEU A 74 -3.41 19.01 13.27
N GLN A 75 -3.97 18.14 14.12
CA GLN A 75 -4.97 18.53 15.11
C GLN A 75 -6.19 19.24 14.49
N ASN A 76 -6.72 18.72 13.38
CA ASN A 76 -7.82 19.28 12.60
C ASN A 76 -7.53 20.67 12.00
N GLN A 77 -6.29 21.09 11.90
CA GLN A 77 -5.95 22.31 11.17
C GLN A 77 -5.80 22.01 9.68
N ILE A 78 -6.42 22.85 8.85
CA ILE A 78 -6.24 22.75 7.40
C ILE A 78 -4.80 23.21 7.08
N PRO A 79 -4.01 22.39 6.38
CA PRO A 79 -2.68 22.79 5.98
C PRO A 79 -2.77 23.95 4.98
N VAL A 80 -2.32 25.12 5.40
CA VAL A 80 -2.19 26.28 4.51
C VAL A 80 -0.84 26.19 3.82
N ASN A 81 -0.81 25.77 2.55
CA ASN A 81 0.39 25.65 1.72
C ASN A 81 1.47 24.72 2.31
N SER A 82 1.16 23.50 2.64
CA SER A 82 2.19 22.61 3.15
C SER A 82 2.68 21.64 2.08
N SER A 83 3.83 21.90 1.54
CA SER A 83 4.70 20.89 0.93
C SER A 83 5.49 20.14 2.04
N ALA A 84 4.81 19.73 3.10
CA ALA A 84 5.44 18.93 4.12
C ALA A 84 5.80 17.56 3.54
N THR A 85 7.02 17.09 3.75
CA THR A 85 7.51 15.81 3.24
C THR A 85 8.20 15.06 4.37
N ILE A 86 7.92 13.77 4.47
CA ILE A 86 8.53 12.86 5.44
C ILE A 86 9.20 11.73 4.65
N VAL A 87 10.51 11.64 4.76
CA VAL A 87 11.30 10.57 4.15
C VAL A 87 11.70 9.56 5.21
N ILE A 88 11.33 8.30 5.01
CA ILE A 88 11.66 7.20 5.91
C ILE A 88 12.65 6.28 5.19
N GLU A 89 13.88 6.24 5.69
CA GLU A 89 14.95 5.41 5.15
C GLU A 89 15.12 4.17 6.02
N ILE A 90 14.87 3.01 5.43
CA ILE A 90 14.91 1.71 6.11
C ILE A 90 16.23 1.01 5.78
N PRO A 91 16.97 0.48 6.76
CA PRO A 91 18.18 -0.29 6.51
C PRO A 91 17.96 -1.42 5.50
N GLU A 92 18.90 -1.62 4.59
CA GLU A 92 18.83 -2.69 3.61
C GLU A 92 18.65 -4.06 4.29
N GLY A 93 17.70 -4.85 3.78
CA GLY A 93 17.41 -6.19 4.31
C GLY A 93 16.66 -6.22 5.64
N MET A 94 16.29 -5.08 6.20
CA MET A 94 15.48 -5.03 7.41
C MET A 94 14.09 -5.63 7.17
N THR A 95 13.62 -6.45 8.10
CA THR A 95 12.30 -7.06 8.05
C THR A 95 11.47 -6.69 9.26
N PHE A 96 10.16 -6.53 9.06
CA PHE A 96 9.23 -6.20 10.12
C PHE A 96 8.22 -7.33 10.37
N ASN A 97 7.71 -7.43 11.59
CA ASN A 97 6.52 -8.22 11.85
C ASN A 97 5.29 -7.52 11.27
N THR A 98 5.12 -6.24 11.59
CA THR A 98 4.03 -5.43 11.06
C THR A 98 4.56 -4.10 10.53
N MET A 99 3.97 -3.65 9.44
CA MET A 99 4.09 -2.29 8.94
C MET A 99 2.67 -1.75 8.78
N ASP A 100 2.35 -0.70 9.52
CA ASP A 100 1.04 -0.06 9.52
C ASP A 100 1.18 1.39 9.05
N PHE A 101 0.44 1.76 8.00
CA PHE A 101 0.42 3.12 7.46
C PHE A 101 -1.02 3.62 7.40
N ALA A 102 -1.30 4.67 8.16
CA ALA A 102 -2.53 5.45 8.06
C ALA A 102 -2.21 6.78 7.39
N ILE A 103 -2.74 6.98 6.19
CA ILE A 103 -2.48 8.13 5.33
C ILE A 103 -3.79 8.85 5.11
N GLY A 104 -3.91 10.06 5.65
CA GLY A 104 -5.14 10.82 5.57
C GLY A 104 -5.37 11.41 4.18
N ALA A 105 -4.83 12.59 3.92
CA ALA A 105 -4.88 13.29 2.64
C ALA A 105 -3.46 13.61 2.16
N ALA A 106 -2.75 12.60 1.72
CA ALA A 106 -1.34 12.69 1.36
C ALA A 106 -0.99 11.67 0.28
N ASP A 107 0.08 11.97 -0.43
CA ASP A 107 0.66 11.03 -1.39
C ASP A 107 1.79 10.26 -0.72
N ALA A 108 1.90 8.98 -1.02
CA ALA A 108 2.92 8.09 -0.47
C ALA A 108 3.60 7.29 -1.57
N ASP A 109 4.92 7.30 -1.57
CA ASP A 109 5.75 6.55 -2.51
C ASP A 109 6.65 5.56 -1.76
N PHE A 110 6.51 4.28 -2.09
CA PHE A 110 7.29 3.20 -1.52
C PHE A 110 8.22 2.62 -2.59
N ALA A 111 9.49 2.97 -2.51
CA ALA A 111 10.48 2.46 -3.43
C ALA A 111 10.70 0.93 -3.27
N SER A 112 11.16 0.29 -4.34
CA SER A 112 11.52 -1.13 -4.33
C SER A 112 12.47 -1.48 -3.16
N GLY A 113 12.18 -2.59 -2.48
CA GLY A 113 12.94 -3.05 -1.32
C GLY A 113 12.61 -2.35 0.00
N SER A 114 11.73 -1.35 0.02
CA SER A 114 11.35 -0.64 1.24
C SER A 114 10.36 -1.41 2.12
N VAL A 115 9.62 -2.35 1.57
CA VAL A 115 8.62 -3.14 2.29
C VAL A 115 9.00 -4.61 2.31
N ASN A 116 9.36 -5.11 3.48
CA ASN A 116 9.59 -6.53 3.75
C ASN A 116 9.06 -6.86 5.14
N CYS A 117 7.90 -7.49 5.21
CA CYS A 117 7.23 -7.75 6.47
C CYS A 117 6.37 -9.02 6.44
N ARG A 118 5.86 -9.41 7.61
CA ARG A 118 4.85 -10.47 7.70
C ARG A 118 3.47 -9.92 7.40
N LYS A 119 3.11 -8.75 7.96
CA LYS A 119 1.82 -8.11 7.76
C LYS A 119 2.00 -6.64 7.37
N LEU A 120 1.28 -6.22 6.36
CA LEU A 120 1.21 -4.83 5.90
C LEU A 120 -0.23 -4.35 5.93
N ASN A 121 -0.47 -3.24 6.61
CA ASN A 121 -1.76 -2.55 6.60
C ASN A 121 -1.58 -1.16 6.02
N LEU A 122 -2.33 -0.87 4.96
CA LEU A 122 -2.36 0.43 4.29
C LEU A 122 -3.78 0.99 4.36
N ASN A 123 -3.97 2.07 5.08
CA ASN A 123 -5.22 2.82 5.14
C ASN A 123 -5.01 4.15 4.44
N VAL A 124 -5.62 4.31 3.27
CA VAL A 124 -5.51 5.53 2.45
C VAL A 124 -6.86 6.23 2.43
N GLY A 125 -6.92 7.42 3.00
CA GLY A 125 -8.14 8.21 3.03
C GLY A 125 -8.45 8.85 1.68
N ALA A 126 -7.63 9.83 1.28
CA ALA A 126 -7.71 10.53 0.01
C ALA A 126 -6.30 10.96 -0.40
N GLY A 127 -5.72 10.34 -1.37
CA GLY A 127 -4.35 10.56 -1.85
C GLY A 127 -3.94 9.45 -2.78
N GLU A 128 -2.73 9.52 -3.28
CA GLU A 128 -2.14 8.52 -4.15
C GLU A 128 -1.09 7.72 -3.38
N LEU A 129 -1.14 6.41 -3.48
CA LEU A 129 -0.10 5.53 -2.95
C LEU A 129 0.50 4.72 -4.08
N THR A 130 1.80 4.85 -4.26
CA THR A 130 2.57 4.05 -5.21
C THR A 130 3.57 3.15 -4.48
N GLY A 131 3.82 1.97 -5.02
CA GLY A 131 4.75 1.05 -4.40
C GLY A 131 5.28 -0.01 -5.37
N GLU A 132 6.51 -0.46 -5.14
CA GLU A 132 7.19 -1.44 -5.98
C GLU A 132 7.78 -2.59 -5.16
N ASP A 133 7.62 -3.81 -5.66
CA ASP A 133 8.29 -5.03 -5.19
C ASP A 133 8.11 -5.32 -3.68
N PHE A 134 6.91 -5.19 -3.16
CA PHE A 134 6.64 -5.52 -1.76
C PHE A 134 6.82 -7.00 -1.48
N ILE A 135 7.39 -7.32 -0.32
CA ILE A 135 7.49 -8.69 0.20
C ILE A 135 6.65 -8.80 1.46
N VAL A 136 5.49 -9.43 1.34
CA VAL A 136 4.56 -9.61 2.46
C VAL A 136 4.27 -11.09 2.67
N LYS A 137 4.80 -11.67 3.74
CA LYS A 137 4.82 -13.12 3.96
C LYS A 137 3.49 -13.70 4.46
N GLU A 138 2.60 -12.86 4.99
CA GLU A 138 1.28 -13.29 5.46
C GLU A 138 0.18 -12.47 4.78
N THR A 139 -0.19 -11.31 5.31
CA THR A 139 -1.33 -10.54 4.80
C THR A 139 -0.94 -9.11 4.47
N MET A 140 -1.28 -8.68 3.27
CA MET A 140 -1.42 -7.27 2.92
C MET A 140 -2.90 -6.91 2.95
N GLU A 141 -3.27 -5.92 3.75
CA GLU A 141 -4.61 -5.35 3.80
C GLU A 141 -4.56 -3.88 3.39
N VAL A 142 -5.29 -3.54 2.33
CA VAL A 142 -5.40 -2.17 1.83
C VAL A 142 -6.84 -1.72 1.96
N LYS A 143 -7.05 -0.59 2.63
CA LYS A 143 -8.33 0.10 2.71
C LYS A 143 -8.19 1.46 2.05
N LEU A 144 -8.93 1.65 0.98
CA LEU A 144 -8.91 2.84 0.17
C LEU A 144 -10.26 3.55 0.23
N GLY A 145 -10.27 4.78 0.74
CA GLY A 145 -11.48 5.59 0.81
C GLY A 145 -11.85 6.19 -0.54
N ALA A 146 -11.13 7.24 -0.94
CA ALA A 146 -11.37 8.01 -2.17
C ALA A 146 -10.05 8.47 -2.81
N GLY A 147 -9.07 7.61 -2.87
CA GLY A 147 -7.77 7.88 -3.47
C GLY A 147 -7.42 6.83 -4.50
N ASP A 148 -6.15 6.76 -4.85
CA ASP A 148 -5.63 5.82 -5.83
C ASP A 148 -4.47 5.02 -5.23
N VAL A 149 -4.42 3.73 -5.53
CA VAL A 149 -3.33 2.84 -5.11
C VAL A 149 -2.77 2.14 -6.33
N GLU A 150 -1.48 2.29 -6.58
CA GLU A 150 -0.75 1.61 -7.64
C GLU A 150 0.41 0.80 -7.04
N LEU A 151 0.34 -0.51 -7.13
CA LEU A 151 1.41 -1.40 -6.69
C LEU A 151 1.88 -2.26 -7.86
N SER A 152 3.18 -2.28 -8.10
CA SER A 152 3.78 -3.11 -9.14
C SER A 152 4.73 -4.15 -8.56
N GLY A 153 4.68 -5.35 -9.11
CA GLY A 153 5.47 -6.49 -8.67
C GLY A 153 5.11 -6.94 -7.26
N GLY A 154 6.05 -7.63 -6.64
CA GLY A 154 5.93 -8.07 -5.27
C GLY A 154 5.39 -9.48 -5.09
N THR A 155 5.60 -9.98 -3.88
CA THR A 155 5.20 -11.33 -3.48
C THR A 155 4.40 -11.25 -2.19
N TYR A 156 3.21 -11.84 -2.25
CA TYR A 156 2.24 -11.82 -1.17
C TYR A 156 1.73 -13.24 -0.89
N LYS A 157 1.34 -13.51 0.34
CA LYS A 157 0.54 -14.70 0.61
C LYS A 157 -0.95 -14.37 0.44
N ASP A 158 -1.47 -13.46 1.26
CA ASP A 158 -2.86 -13.03 1.20
C ASP A 158 -2.93 -11.53 0.89
N VAL A 159 -3.66 -11.17 -0.16
CA VAL A 159 -3.99 -9.79 -0.52
C VAL A 159 -5.44 -9.52 -0.23
N LYS A 160 -5.72 -8.47 0.54
CA LYS A 160 -7.07 -7.96 0.79
C LYS A 160 -7.13 -6.50 0.37
N MET A 161 -7.94 -6.21 -0.64
CA MET A 161 -8.19 -4.87 -1.14
C MET A 161 -9.64 -4.49 -0.91
N ASP A 162 -9.87 -3.40 -0.20
CA ASP A 162 -11.20 -2.81 0.02
C ASP A 162 -11.20 -1.37 -0.49
N CYS A 163 -11.81 -1.15 -1.64
CA CYS A 163 -11.89 0.14 -2.30
C CYS A 163 -13.32 0.71 -2.20
N GLY A 164 -13.43 1.91 -1.63
CA GLY A 164 -14.70 2.64 -1.57
C GLY A 164 -15.09 3.28 -2.90
N ILE A 165 -14.44 4.40 -3.25
CA ILE A 165 -14.77 5.21 -4.44
C ILE A 165 -13.54 5.42 -5.33
N GLY A 166 -12.34 5.14 -4.86
CA GLY A 166 -11.10 5.37 -5.59
C GLY A 166 -10.78 4.32 -6.64
N SER A 167 -9.54 4.29 -7.09
CA SER A 167 -9.04 3.26 -8.00
C SER A 167 -7.86 2.49 -7.40
N PHE A 168 -7.70 1.25 -7.80
CA PHE A 168 -6.51 0.49 -7.48
C PHE A 168 -5.99 -0.27 -8.68
N ASP A 169 -4.67 -0.34 -8.78
CA ASP A 169 -3.94 -1.08 -9.79
C ASP A 169 -2.87 -1.94 -9.11
N LEU A 170 -3.01 -3.26 -9.22
CA LEU A 170 -2.04 -4.23 -8.75
C LEU A 170 -1.46 -4.93 -9.97
N ASP A 171 -0.26 -4.54 -10.39
CA ASP A 171 0.35 -4.95 -11.63
C ASP A 171 1.45 -5.99 -11.40
N ASP A 172 1.40 -7.12 -12.14
CA ASP A 172 2.40 -8.20 -12.09
C ASP A 172 2.69 -8.76 -10.69
N ILE A 173 1.68 -8.87 -9.85
CA ILE A 173 1.84 -9.41 -8.49
C ILE A 173 1.86 -10.93 -8.47
N THR A 174 2.50 -11.51 -7.45
CA THR A 174 2.42 -12.94 -7.12
C THR A 174 1.73 -13.12 -5.78
N ALA A 175 0.62 -13.84 -5.72
CA ALA A 175 -0.13 -14.08 -4.48
C ALA A 175 -0.73 -15.49 -4.42
N GLU A 176 -0.91 -16.04 -3.20
CA GLU A 176 -1.67 -17.28 -3.02
C GLU A 176 -3.18 -16.98 -3.00
N ASN A 177 -3.61 -15.95 -2.28
CA ASN A 177 -5.00 -15.58 -2.19
C ASN A 177 -5.17 -14.09 -2.46
N VAL A 178 -6.19 -13.75 -3.24
CA VAL A 178 -6.61 -12.37 -3.48
C VAL A 178 -8.09 -12.23 -3.14
N LYS A 179 -8.41 -11.26 -2.30
CA LYS A 179 -9.76 -10.82 -2.04
C LYS A 179 -9.85 -9.33 -2.32
N ALA A 180 -10.59 -8.97 -3.36
CA ALA A 180 -10.79 -7.59 -3.75
C ALA A 180 -12.28 -7.24 -3.72
N HIS A 181 -12.60 -6.15 -3.04
CA HIS A 181 -13.89 -5.51 -3.04
C HIS A 181 -13.78 -4.11 -3.61
N CYS A 182 -14.64 -3.78 -4.58
CA CYS A 182 -14.74 -2.46 -5.17
C CYS A 182 -16.18 -1.94 -5.08
N GLY A 183 -16.39 -0.88 -4.31
CA GLY A 183 -17.72 -0.28 -4.12
C GLY A 183 -18.22 0.45 -5.37
N MET A 184 -17.66 1.62 -5.66
CA MET A 184 -17.99 2.49 -6.81
C MET A 184 -16.76 2.92 -7.61
N GLY A 185 -15.61 2.39 -7.31
CA GLY A 185 -14.36 2.71 -7.99
C GLY A 185 -13.99 1.69 -9.08
N ASP A 186 -12.77 1.76 -9.52
CA ASP A 186 -12.23 0.86 -10.54
C ASP A 186 -11.01 0.11 -10.00
N GLY A 187 -10.91 -1.16 -10.28
CA GLY A 187 -9.79 -2.01 -9.89
C GLY A 187 -9.23 -2.79 -11.06
N THR A 188 -7.90 -2.82 -11.16
CA THR A 188 -7.18 -3.68 -12.08
C THR A 188 -6.22 -4.57 -11.29
N ILE A 189 -6.17 -5.84 -11.60
CA ILE A 189 -5.25 -6.78 -10.98
C ILE A 189 -4.67 -7.68 -12.08
N THR A 190 -3.36 -7.62 -12.27
CA THR A 190 -2.62 -8.61 -13.06
C THR A 190 -1.75 -9.47 -12.14
N MET A 191 -1.82 -10.78 -12.31
CA MET A 191 -1.04 -11.74 -11.53
C MET A 191 -0.15 -12.58 -12.43
N LEU A 192 1.03 -12.90 -11.92
CA LEU A 192 1.92 -13.88 -12.56
C LEU A 192 1.56 -15.29 -12.07
N GLY A 193 1.23 -16.21 -12.98
CA GLY A 193 0.90 -17.58 -12.61
C GLY A 193 0.11 -18.36 -13.68
N ASN A 194 -0.68 -19.33 -13.23
CA ASN A 194 -1.58 -20.09 -14.10
C ASN A 194 -3.00 -20.02 -13.57
N GLU A 195 -3.95 -19.79 -14.42
CA GLU A 195 -5.37 -19.71 -14.06
C GLU A 195 -5.86 -20.96 -13.31
N GLU A 196 -5.39 -22.15 -13.70
CA GLU A 196 -5.79 -23.43 -13.11
C GLU A 196 -5.29 -23.63 -11.67
N ASP A 197 -4.33 -22.82 -11.23
CA ASP A 197 -3.81 -22.87 -9.85
C ASP A 197 -4.74 -22.22 -8.83
N TYR A 198 -5.85 -21.63 -9.27
CA TYR A 198 -6.75 -20.89 -8.39
C TYR A 198 -8.20 -21.35 -8.48
N ASN A 199 -8.88 -21.30 -7.35
CA ASN A 199 -10.34 -21.28 -7.29
C ASN A 199 -10.85 -19.86 -7.37
N TYR A 200 -11.95 -19.64 -8.08
CA TYR A 200 -12.53 -18.31 -8.24
C TYR A 200 -13.91 -18.23 -7.58
N LYS A 201 -14.15 -17.12 -6.93
CA LYS A 201 -15.45 -16.70 -6.47
C LYS A 201 -15.65 -15.25 -6.91
N MET A 202 -16.71 -15.02 -7.67
CA MET A 202 -16.98 -13.77 -8.34
C MET A 202 -18.39 -13.32 -8.05
N SER A 203 -18.57 -12.06 -7.67
CA SER A 203 -19.88 -11.42 -7.56
C SER A 203 -19.80 -10.00 -8.13
N CYS A 204 -20.85 -9.60 -8.82
CA CYS A 204 -20.98 -8.28 -9.37
C CYS A 204 -22.42 -7.78 -9.18
N GLY A 205 -22.55 -6.54 -8.67
CA GLY A 205 -23.84 -5.91 -8.50
C GLY A 205 -24.34 -5.28 -9.81
N MET A 206 -24.16 -3.96 -9.95
CA MET A 206 -24.52 -3.21 -11.16
C MET A 206 -23.29 -2.71 -11.93
N GLY A 207 -22.12 -3.19 -11.57
CA GLY A 207 -20.86 -2.81 -12.21
C GLY A 207 -20.40 -3.81 -13.27
N ASP A 208 -19.13 -3.73 -13.62
CA ASP A 208 -18.49 -4.62 -14.58
C ASP A 208 -17.43 -5.48 -13.88
N LEU A 209 -17.42 -6.77 -14.16
CA LEU A 209 -16.41 -7.70 -13.68
C LEU A 209 -15.87 -8.50 -14.86
N MET A 210 -14.58 -8.33 -15.12
CA MET A 210 -13.84 -9.09 -16.11
C MET A 210 -12.85 -10.01 -15.39
N VAL A 211 -12.73 -11.25 -15.82
CA VAL A 211 -11.76 -12.22 -15.29
C VAL A 211 -11.18 -13.03 -16.44
N ASN A 212 -9.88 -12.90 -16.67
CA ASN A 212 -9.16 -13.57 -17.76
C ASN A 212 -9.83 -13.33 -19.12
N GLY A 213 -10.25 -12.09 -19.39
CA GLY A 213 -10.93 -11.67 -20.62
C GLY A 213 -12.39 -12.11 -20.75
N GLU A 214 -12.98 -12.76 -19.75
CA GLU A 214 -14.40 -13.12 -19.72
C GLU A 214 -15.21 -12.17 -18.84
N SER A 215 -16.36 -11.71 -19.35
CA SER A 215 -17.25 -10.80 -18.62
C SER A 215 -18.20 -11.58 -17.71
N TYR A 216 -18.27 -11.16 -16.46
CA TYR A 216 -19.17 -11.66 -15.42
C TYR A 216 -20.17 -10.57 -14.96
N ALA A 217 -20.37 -9.54 -15.76
CA ALA A 217 -21.45 -8.57 -15.59
C ALA A 217 -22.82 -9.26 -15.76
N ASP A 218 -23.87 -8.68 -15.16
CA ASP A 218 -25.26 -9.19 -15.23
C ASP A 218 -25.52 -10.55 -14.53
N LEU A 219 -24.59 -11.07 -13.76
CA LEU A 219 -24.83 -12.26 -12.97
C LEU A 219 -25.55 -11.91 -11.66
N SER A 220 -26.85 -12.13 -11.62
CA SER A 220 -27.62 -12.05 -10.37
C SER A 220 -27.20 -13.17 -9.40
N GLY A 221 -26.09 -12.98 -8.69
CA GLY A 221 -25.58 -13.96 -7.74
C GLY A 221 -24.05 -14.11 -7.79
N SER A 222 -23.54 -15.06 -7.02
CA SER A 222 -22.11 -15.37 -7.05
C SER A 222 -21.83 -16.53 -8.00
N TYR A 223 -20.80 -16.38 -8.80
CA TYR A 223 -20.25 -17.42 -9.66
C TYR A 223 -19.00 -18.04 -9.02
N LYS A 224 -18.84 -19.35 -9.18
CA LYS A 224 -17.69 -20.08 -8.62
C LYS A 224 -17.08 -21.00 -9.65
N VAL A 225 -15.75 -20.94 -9.74
CA VAL A 225 -14.94 -21.91 -10.49
C VAL A 225 -14.07 -22.67 -9.50
N THR A 226 -14.09 -24.00 -9.59
CA THR A 226 -13.28 -24.86 -8.73
C THR A 226 -12.33 -25.66 -9.59
N ASN A 227 -11.04 -25.45 -9.41
CA ASN A 227 -9.98 -26.15 -10.12
C ASN A 227 -9.37 -27.23 -9.23
N PRO A 228 -9.31 -28.50 -9.67
CA PRO A 228 -8.64 -29.55 -8.93
C PRO A 228 -7.15 -29.23 -8.77
N GLY A 229 -6.68 -29.22 -7.53
CA GLY A 229 -5.28 -28.92 -7.23
C GLY A 229 -4.95 -27.43 -7.06
N ALA A 230 -5.96 -26.57 -7.02
CA ALA A 230 -5.76 -25.14 -6.76
C ALA A 230 -4.94 -24.90 -5.50
N ILE A 231 -3.97 -24.01 -5.59
CA ILE A 231 -3.10 -23.59 -4.49
C ILE A 231 -3.64 -22.38 -3.73
N GLY A 232 -4.59 -21.65 -4.31
CA GLY A 232 -5.15 -20.45 -3.74
C GLY A 232 -6.55 -20.11 -4.22
N THR A 233 -7.03 -18.95 -3.79
CA THR A 233 -8.38 -18.47 -4.09
C THR A 233 -8.37 -17.00 -4.50
N ILE A 234 -9.12 -16.71 -5.55
CA ILE A 234 -9.42 -15.35 -6.03
C ILE A 234 -10.90 -15.06 -5.72
N ASP A 235 -11.16 -14.12 -4.82
CA ASP A 235 -12.51 -13.69 -4.40
C ASP A 235 -12.71 -12.22 -4.80
N LEU A 236 -13.49 -11.98 -5.84
CA LEU A 236 -13.74 -10.66 -6.41
C LEU A 236 -15.20 -10.26 -6.21
N ASP A 237 -15.41 -9.09 -5.65
CA ASP A 237 -16.73 -8.52 -5.40
C ASP A 237 -16.80 -7.07 -5.88
N CYS A 238 -17.59 -6.84 -6.92
CA CYS A 238 -17.80 -5.53 -7.52
C CYS A 238 -19.22 -5.02 -7.24
N GLY A 239 -19.32 -3.84 -6.66
CA GLY A 239 -20.61 -3.18 -6.40
C GLY A 239 -21.20 -2.50 -7.64
N MET A 240 -20.86 -1.22 -7.84
CA MET A 240 -21.25 -0.38 -8.98
C MET A 240 -20.05 0.11 -9.80
N GLY A 241 -18.86 -0.28 -9.42
CA GLY A 241 -17.63 0.06 -10.12
C GLY A 241 -17.22 -1.03 -11.12
N SER A 242 -15.92 -1.15 -11.38
CA SER A 242 -15.38 -2.22 -12.21
C SER A 242 -14.23 -2.94 -11.55
N ILE A 243 -14.08 -4.23 -11.85
CA ILE A 243 -12.85 -4.98 -11.56
C ILE A 243 -12.45 -5.71 -12.83
N ASP A 244 -11.20 -5.54 -13.22
CA ASP A 244 -10.55 -6.29 -14.30
C ASP A 244 -9.40 -7.11 -13.70
N PHE A 245 -9.48 -8.43 -13.84
CA PHE A 245 -8.54 -9.37 -13.24
C PHE A 245 -8.00 -10.33 -14.29
N ASP A 246 -6.69 -10.36 -14.44
CA ASP A 246 -6.00 -11.25 -15.37
C ASP A 246 -4.84 -12.01 -14.71
N ILE A 247 -4.59 -13.24 -15.15
CA ILE A 247 -3.41 -14.03 -14.83
C ILE A 247 -2.60 -14.27 -16.11
N GLU A 248 -1.32 -13.91 -16.08
CA GLU A 248 -0.37 -14.05 -17.18
C GLU A 248 0.77 -15.03 -16.86
#